data_bba86fbf286e40d730450809ec5fd47b
#
_entry.id   bba86fbf286e40d730450809ec5fd47b
#
_cell.length_a   1.000
_cell.length_b   1.000
_cell.length_c   1.000
_cell.angle_alpha   90.00
_cell.angle_beta   90.00
_cell.angle_gamma   90.00
#
_symmetry.space_group_name_H-M   'P 1'
#
loop_
_entity.id
_entity.type
_entity.pdbx_description
1 polymer ?
#
loop_
_entity_poly.entity_id
_entity_poly.type
_entity_poly.pdbx_seq_one_letter_code
_entity_poly.pdbx_strand_id
1 'polypeptide(L)'
;MNFQADDRINISKLLDSVEAKHNFYGIFTLFIHSFVILKRLAQKRNDIMKKLTYENIAHAKELNVYLEQGNRVLDALGYTDHSQKHTAKVAVTAGKILKKLGYDAHMVELVRIAGYMHDLGNSINRVDHAHTGALMAFHFLRDWGAPPEDIAAIISAIGQHDERSGIAFDPLSAALILADKSDVRRDRVRNTVPETFDKHDRVNYAALSSKLHVDTHKKVITLNIELDESICSMIDYFEIFSQRMLMCKRAAEVLGLRFKLVANGNKIA
;
A
#
# COMPACT_ATOMS: atom_id res chain seq x y z
N MET A 1 -25.82 -8.20 -1.46
CA MET A 1 -26.74 -7.12 -1.06
C MET A 1 -27.98 -7.19 -1.93
N ASN A 2 -29.13 -7.52 -1.34
CA ASN A 2 -30.39 -7.56 -2.06
C ASN A 2 -30.81 -6.13 -2.42
N PHE A 3 -30.82 -5.81 -3.69
CA PHE A 3 -31.51 -4.62 -4.20
C PHE A 3 -33.01 -4.84 -4.04
N GLN A 4 -33.63 -4.13 -3.14
CA GLN A 4 -35.09 -4.08 -3.09
C GLN A 4 -35.61 -3.41 -4.37
N ALA A 5 -36.65 -4.04 -4.95
CA ALA A 5 -37.20 -3.77 -6.27
C ALA A 5 -37.96 -2.43 -6.41
N ASP A 6 -37.92 -1.54 -5.42
CA ASP A 6 -38.77 -0.36 -5.33
C ASP A 6 -38.20 0.95 -5.92
N ASP A 7 -36.97 0.92 -6.40
CA ASP A 7 -36.34 2.11 -7.02
C ASP A 7 -36.30 2.07 -8.57
N ARG A 8 -37.12 1.23 -9.20
CA ARG A 8 -37.27 1.27 -10.67
C ARG A 8 -38.09 2.51 -11.04
N ILE A 9 -37.36 3.56 -11.46
CA ILE A 9 -37.96 4.69 -12.16
C ILE A 9 -38.74 4.08 -13.31
N ASN A 10 -40.08 4.22 -13.28
CA ASN A 10 -40.92 3.66 -14.33
C ASN A 10 -40.79 4.54 -15.57
N ILE A 11 -39.78 4.19 -16.40
CA ILE A 11 -39.44 4.91 -17.63
C ILE A 11 -40.64 4.95 -18.59
N SER A 12 -41.53 3.94 -18.60
CA SER A 12 -42.71 3.94 -19.44
C SER A 12 -43.67 5.08 -19.05
N LYS A 13 -43.93 5.31 -17.76
CA LYS A 13 -44.73 6.46 -17.32
C LYS A 13 -44.11 7.82 -17.66
N LEU A 14 -42.76 7.88 -17.72
CA LEU A 14 -42.07 9.09 -18.12
C LEU A 14 -42.22 9.34 -19.64
N LEU A 15 -42.11 8.29 -20.46
CA LEU A 15 -42.29 8.35 -21.91
C LEU A 15 -43.74 8.67 -22.30
N ASP A 16 -44.73 8.06 -21.66
CA ASP A 16 -46.16 8.36 -21.89
C ASP A 16 -46.52 9.83 -21.57
N SER A 17 -45.81 10.47 -20.63
CA SER A 17 -45.95 11.89 -20.33
C SER A 17 -45.32 12.81 -21.36
N VAL A 18 -44.35 12.31 -22.15
CA VAL A 18 -43.65 13.06 -23.22
C VAL A 18 -44.49 13.11 -24.49
N GLU A 19 -45.17 12.03 -24.85
CA GLU A 19 -46.05 12.00 -26.05
C GLU A 19 -47.30 12.86 -25.91
N ALA A 20 -47.78 13.10 -24.69
CA ALA A 20 -49.03 13.80 -24.43
C ALA A 20 -48.95 15.31 -24.49
N LYS A 21 -47.78 15.98 -24.54
CA LYS A 21 -47.67 17.44 -24.50
C LYS A 21 -46.48 17.95 -25.37
N HIS A 22 -46.77 18.24 -26.61
CA HIS A 22 -45.94 19.10 -27.49
C HIS A 22 -45.94 20.53 -26.96
N ASN A 23 -45.47 20.78 -25.77
CA ASN A 23 -45.39 22.09 -25.19
C ASN A 23 -44.02 22.35 -24.56
N PHE A 24 -43.38 23.48 -24.85
CA PHE A 24 -42.09 23.92 -24.32
C PHE A 24 -41.98 23.77 -22.80
N TYR A 25 -43.06 23.95 -22.06
CA TYR A 25 -43.14 23.73 -20.62
C TYR A 25 -42.96 22.26 -20.19
N GLY A 26 -43.44 21.30 -20.97
CA GLY A 26 -43.26 19.87 -20.68
C GLY A 26 -41.81 19.44 -20.82
N ILE A 27 -41.11 19.91 -21.87
CA ILE A 27 -39.68 19.61 -22.08
C ILE A 27 -38.84 20.27 -20.98
N PHE A 28 -39.14 21.47 -20.58
CA PHE A 28 -38.46 22.21 -19.51
C PHE A 28 -38.65 21.51 -18.15
N THR A 29 -39.84 21.03 -17.85
CA THR A 29 -40.15 20.31 -16.63
C THR A 29 -39.39 18.97 -16.56
N LEU A 30 -39.31 18.26 -17.68
CA LEU A 30 -38.51 17.04 -17.79
C LEU A 30 -37.01 17.29 -17.58
N PHE A 31 -36.50 18.39 -18.13
CA PHE A 31 -35.10 18.77 -17.96
C PHE A 31 -34.79 19.10 -16.50
N ILE A 32 -35.67 19.80 -15.80
CA ILE A 32 -35.55 20.11 -14.38
C ILE A 32 -35.60 18.82 -13.54
N HIS A 33 -36.55 17.89 -13.83
CA HIS A 33 -36.64 16.62 -13.12
C HIS A 33 -35.42 15.77 -13.33
N SER A 34 -34.92 15.66 -14.56
CA SER A 34 -33.69 14.92 -14.87
C SER A 34 -32.48 15.53 -14.15
N PHE A 35 -32.39 16.86 -14.10
CA PHE A 35 -31.33 17.56 -13.38
C PHE A 35 -31.39 17.35 -11.86
N VAL A 36 -32.60 17.37 -11.29
CA VAL A 36 -32.80 17.06 -9.86
C VAL A 36 -32.46 15.62 -9.53
N ILE A 37 -32.84 14.66 -10.40
CA ILE A 37 -32.50 13.24 -10.25
C ILE A 37 -30.98 13.07 -10.34
N LEU A 38 -30.32 13.68 -11.34
CA LEU A 38 -28.86 13.63 -11.47
C LEU A 38 -28.15 14.24 -10.27
N LYS A 39 -28.63 15.37 -9.74
CA LYS A 39 -28.08 15.95 -8.50
C LYS A 39 -28.28 15.02 -7.30
N ARG A 40 -29.46 14.41 -7.14
CA ARG A 40 -29.69 13.43 -6.05
C ARG A 40 -28.83 12.19 -6.19
N LEU A 41 -28.62 11.68 -7.42
CA LEU A 41 -27.74 10.55 -7.68
C LEU A 41 -26.28 10.92 -7.41
N ALA A 42 -25.83 12.12 -7.80
CA ALA A 42 -24.51 12.63 -7.50
C ALA A 42 -24.31 12.83 -5.98
N GLN A 43 -25.31 13.37 -5.28
CA GLN A 43 -25.28 13.51 -3.82
C GLN A 43 -25.24 12.14 -3.14
N LYS A 44 -26.12 11.20 -3.53
CA LYS A 44 -26.13 9.83 -3.02
C LYS A 44 -24.80 9.09 -3.29
N ARG A 45 -24.18 9.35 -4.46
CA ARG A 45 -22.82 8.84 -4.77
C ARG A 45 -21.77 9.44 -3.83
N ASN A 46 -21.81 10.75 -3.56
CA ASN A 46 -20.89 11.41 -2.62
C ASN A 46 -21.10 10.94 -1.18
N ASP A 47 -22.34 10.70 -0.76
CA ASP A 47 -22.68 10.18 0.57
C ASP A 47 -22.23 8.70 0.76
N ILE A 48 -22.13 7.95 -0.35
CA ILE A 48 -21.66 6.55 -0.38
C ILE A 48 -20.13 6.48 -0.50
N MET A 49 -19.47 7.53 -1.04
CA MET A 49 -18.01 7.54 -1.19
C MET A 49 -17.34 7.53 0.18
N LYS A 50 -16.78 6.40 0.54
CA LYS A 50 -15.98 6.29 1.74
C LYS A 50 -14.76 7.19 1.62
N LYS A 51 -14.51 8.03 2.62
CA LYS A 51 -13.32 8.87 2.66
C LYS A 51 -12.07 8.03 2.43
N LEU A 52 -11.20 8.45 1.52
CA LEU A 52 -9.92 7.81 1.26
C LEU A 52 -8.99 8.07 2.46
N THR A 53 -8.95 7.12 3.38
CA THR A 53 -8.05 7.14 4.54
C THR A 53 -7.47 5.75 4.75
N TYR A 54 -6.27 5.71 5.31
CA TYR A 54 -5.64 4.44 5.70
C TYR A 54 -6.58 3.57 6.55
N GLU A 55 -7.25 4.19 7.52
CA GLU A 55 -8.14 3.47 8.43
C GLU A 55 -9.27 2.76 7.68
N ASN A 56 -9.93 3.48 6.75
CA ASN A 56 -11.01 2.91 5.96
C ASN A 56 -10.51 1.81 5.00
N ILE A 57 -9.34 2.00 4.41
CA ILE A 57 -8.71 1.01 3.51
C ILE A 57 -8.30 -0.23 4.30
N ALA A 58 -7.69 -0.08 5.46
CA ALA A 58 -7.26 -1.20 6.31
C ALA A 58 -8.44 -2.06 6.81
N HIS A 59 -9.63 -1.46 6.95
CA HIS A 59 -10.85 -2.17 7.33
C HIS A 59 -11.70 -2.68 6.15
N ALA A 60 -11.24 -2.49 4.90
CA ALA A 60 -11.95 -2.97 3.72
C ALA A 60 -11.87 -4.49 3.62
N LYS A 61 -13.00 -5.18 3.82
CA LYS A 61 -13.07 -6.65 3.80
C LYS A 61 -12.55 -7.26 2.51
N GLU A 62 -12.90 -6.69 1.37
CA GLU A 62 -12.46 -7.15 0.06
C GLU A 62 -10.94 -7.14 -0.06
N LEU A 63 -10.30 -6.02 0.29
CA LEU A 63 -8.85 -5.87 0.26
C LEU A 63 -8.16 -6.89 1.15
N ASN A 64 -8.70 -7.11 2.34
CA ASN A 64 -8.15 -8.04 3.32
C ASN A 64 -8.22 -9.50 2.86
N VAL A 65 -9.23 -9.87 2.07
CA VAL A 65 -9.33 -11.21 1.45
C VAL A 65 -8.17 -11.41 0.46
N TYR A 66 -7.83 -10.42 -0.35
CA TYR A 66 -6.71 -10.52 -1.30
C TYR A 66 -5.35 -10.56 -0.60
N LEU A 67 -5.14 -9.74 0.44
CA LEU A 67 -3.93 -9.79 1.25
C LEU A 67 -3.75 -11.16 1.93
N GLU A 68 -4.81 -11.71 2.49
CA GLU A 68 -4.78 -13.04 3.10
C GLU A 68 -4.48 -14.14 2.07
N GLN A 69 -5.08 -14.05 0.87
CA GLN A 69 -4.76 -14.99 -0.21
C GLN A 69 -3.30 -14.89 -0.63
N GLY A 70 -2.75 -13.69 -0.77
CA GLY A 70 -1.32 -13.46 -1.06
C GLY A 70 -0.42 -14.10 0.00
N ASN A 71 -0.80 -13.92 1.26
CA ASN A 71 -0.08 -14.53 2.38
C ASN A 71 -0.09 -16.07 2.32
N ARG A 72 -1.19 -16.72 1.91
CA ARG A 72 -1.29 -18.17 1.71
C ARG A 72 -0.45 -18.64 0.53
N VAL A 73 -0.43 -17.90 -0.58
CA VAL A 73 0.40 -18.21 -1.74
C VAL A 73 1.88 -18.22 -1.35
N LEU A 74 2.32 -17.19 -0.61
CA LEU A 74 3.70 -17.08 -0.17
C LEU A 74 4.07 -18.15 0.85
N ASP A 75 3.14 -18.53 1.73
CA ASP A 75 3.32 -19.64 2.67
C ASP A 75 3.56 -20.96 1.94
N ALA A 76 2.72 -21.29 0.97
CA ALA A 76 2.86 -22.49 0.15
C ALA A 76 4.17 -22.53 -0.66
N LEU A 77 4.76 -21.36 -0.96
CA LEU A 77 6.03 -21.22 -1.66
C LEU A 77 7.25 -21.14 -0.72
N GLY A 78 7.05 -21.23 0.60
CA GLY A 78 8.11 -21.17 1.60
C GLY A 78 8.66 -19.76 1.89
N TYR A 79 7.95 -18.70 1.52
CA TYR A 79 8.37 -17.33 1.86
C TYR A 79 7.98 -16.95 3.28
N THR A 80 8.70 -15.96 3.82
CA THR A 80 8.40 -15.33 5.11
C THR A 80 7.01 -14.68 5.13
N ASP A 81 6.52 -14.35 6.34
CA ASP A 81 5.20 -13.75 6.55
C ASP A 81 5.04 -12.39 5.85
N HIS A 82 4.01 -12.29 5.00
CA HIS A 82 3.54 -11.08 4.32
C HIS A 82 2.06 -10.82 4.64
N SER A 83 1.68 -11.12 5.87
CA SER A 83 0.32 -10.90 6.38
C SER A 83 -0.01 -9.42 6.54
N GLN A 84 -1.25 -9.15 6.91
CA GLN A 84 -1.71 -7.81 7.29
C GLN A 84 -0.85 -7.17 8.40
N LYS A 85 -0.19 -7.97 9.26
CA LYS A 85 0.74 -7.46 10.28
C LYS A 85 1.96 -6.78 9.64
N HIS A 86 2.51 -7.37 8.56
CA HIS A 86 3.60 -6.77 7.80
C HIS A 86 3.13 -5.49 7.09
N THR A 87 2.05 -5.56 6.31
CA THR A 87 1.57 -4.41 5.53
C THR A 87 1.14 -3.24 6.42
N ALA A 88 0.51 -3.49 7.56
CA ALA A 88 0.17 -2.47 8.55
C ALA A 88 1.43 -1.82 9.16
N LYS A 89 2.46 -2.61 9.47
CA LYS A 89 3.74 -2.08 9.98
C LYS A 89 4.44 -1.21 8.94
N VAL A 90 4.46 -1.63 7.67
CA VAL A 90 5.00 -0.84 6.55
C VAL A 90 4.24 0.48 6.41
N ALA A 91 2.90 0.44 6.40
CA ALA A 91 2.06 1.63 6.32
C ALA A 91 2.37 2.65 7.43
N VAL A 92 2.41 2.18 8.68
CA VAL A 92 2.70 3.03 9.85
C VAL A 92 4.12 3.60 9.79
N THR A 93 5.10 2.79 9.36
CA THR A 93 6.50 3.21 9.29
C THR A 93 6.70 4.25 8.19
N ALA A 94 6.16 4.02 7.00
CA ALA A 94 6.22 4.97 5.88
C ALA A 94 5.56 6.32 6.24
N GLY A 95 4.38 6.28 6.86
CA GLY A 95 3.71 7.48 7.36
C GLY A 95 4.53 8.24 8.41
N LYS A 96 5.20 7.52 9.33
CA LYS A 96 6.09 8.15 10.32
C LYS A 96 7.29 8.85 9.67
N ILE A 97 7.86 8.27 8.61
CA ILE A 97 8.99 8.87 7.86
C ILE A 97 8.54 10.22 7.28
N LEU A 98 7.47 10.24 6.47
CA LEU A 98 7.00 11.47 5.83
C LEU A 98 6.54 12.51 6.86
N LYS A 99 5.78 12.11 7.88
CA LYS A 99 5.36 13.00 8.97
C LYS A 99 6.56 13.67 9.65
N LYS A 100 7.62 12.90 9.95
CA LYS A 100 8.82 13.42 10.62
C LYS A 100 9.61 14.38 9.73
N LEU A 101 9.52 14.23 8.41
CA LEU A 101 10.13 15.12 7.42
C LEU A 101 9.28 16.37 7.11
N GLY A 102 8.09 16.50 7.73
CA GLY A 102 7.24 17.69 7.60
C GLY A 102 6.31 17.66 6.37
N TYR A 103 6.12 16.51 5.74
CA TYR A 103 5.11 16.37 4.70
C TYR A 103 3.69 16.54 5.27
N ASP A 104 2.77 17.04 4.46
CA ASP A 104 1.40 17.28 4.86
C ASP A 104 0.63 15.98 5.20
N ALA A 105 -0.52 16.16 5.84
CA ALA A 105 -1.33 15.03 6.29
C ALA A 105 -1.86 14.17 5.12
N HIS A 106 -2.09 14.78 3.94
CA HIS A 106 -2.58 14.08 2.76
C HIS A 106 -1.51 13.10 2.23
N MET A 107 -0.28 13.58 2.03
CA MET A 107 0.85 12.73 1.63
C MET A 107 1.12 11.60 2.62
N VAL A 108 0.96 11.87 3.92
CA VAL A 108 1.08 10.85 4.97
C VAL A 108 -0.01 9.78 4.85
N GLU A 109 -1.24 10.16 4.53
CA GLU A 109 -2.32 9.18 4.28
C GLU A 109 -2.05 8.36 3.01
N LEU A 110 -1.65 8.99 1.91
CA LEU A 110 -1.35 8.28 0.66
C LEU A 110 -0.26 7.23 0.83
N VAL A 111 0.85 7.56 1.52
CA VAL A 111 1.93 6.59 1.75
C VAL A 111 1.51 5.45 2.68
N ARG A 112 0.64 5.72 3.66
CA ARG A 112 0.08 4.67 4.52
C ARG A 112 -0.79 3.71 3.72
N ILE A 113 -1.63 4.24 2.82
CA ILE A 113 -2.45 3.43 1.92
C ILE A 113 -1.56 2.59 0.99
N ALA A 114 -0.58 3.20 0.34
CA ALA A 114 0.39 2.50 -0.50
C ALA A 114 1.11 1.38 0.28
N GLY A 115 1.56 1.68 1.51
CA GLY A 115 2.21 0.72 2.38
C GLY A 115 1.32 -0.46 2.80
N TYR A 116 0.00 -0.23 2.94
CA TYR A 116 -0.93 -1.32 3.26
C TYR A 116 -1.24 -2.20 2.04
N MET A 117 -1.23 -1.61 0.85
CA MET A 117 -1.63 -2.28 -0.39
C MET A 117 -0.45 -2.86 -1.21
N HIS A 118 0.81 -2.57 -0.84
CA HIS A 118 1.98 -2.84 -1.70
C HIS A 118 2.13 -4.30 -2.11
N ASP A 119 1.73 -5.21 -1.26
CA ASP A 119 1.89 -6.66 -1.43
C ASP A 119 0.66 -7.38 -2.02
N LEU A 120 -0.37 -6.64 -2.48
CA LEU A 120 -1.59 -7.22 -3.07
C LEU A 120 -1.32 -8.20 -4.20
N GLY A 121 -0.32 -7.92 -5.02
CA GLY A 121 0.03 -8.74 -6.17
C GLY A 121 0.51 -10.15 -5.82
N ASN A 122 0.96 -10.38 -4.59
CA ASN A 122 1.29 -11.72 -4.12
C ASN A 122 0.09 -12.68 -4.14
N SER A 123 -1.14 -12.16 -4.18
CA SER A 123 -2.35 -12.99 -4.35
C SER A 123 -2.45 -13.66 -5.72
N ILE A 124 -1.71 -13.14 -6.71
CA ILE A 124 -1.62 -13.69 -8.07
C ILE A 124 -0.31 -14.46 -8.20
N ASN A 125 0.83 -13.80 -7.99
CA ASN A 125 2.15 -14.42 -8.10
C ASN A 125 3.21 -13.56 -7.39
N ARG A 126 4.27 -14.19 -6.86
CA ARG A 126 5.43 -13.48 -6.32
C ARG A 126 6.23 -12.76 -7.41
N VAL A 127 6.34 -13.34 -8.59
CA VAL A 127 6.97 -12.70 -9.75
C VAL A 127 6.10 -11.52 -10.18
N ASP A 128 6.72 -10.35 -10.38
CA ASP A 128 6.05 -9.09 -10.76
C ASP A 128 4.92 -8.64 -9.81
N HIS A 129 4.95 -9.07 -8.54
CA HIS A 129 3.93 -8.72 -7.55
C HIS A 129 3.76 -7.21 -7.36
N ALA A 130 4.82 -6.42 -7.53
CA ALA A 130 4.74 -4.96 -7.42
C ALA A 130 3.88 -4.36 -8.55
N HIS A 131 4.07 -4.81 -9.79
CA HIS A 131 3.31 -4.33 -10.94
C HIS A 131 1.86 -4.83 -10.91
N THR A 132 1.65 -6.11 -10.64
CA THR A 132 0.29 -6.67 -10.49
C THR A 132 -0.44 -6.08 -9.30
N GLY A 133 0.26 -5.85 -8.19
CA GLY A 133 -0.27 -5.16 -7.00
C GLY A 133 -0.70 -3.73 -7.30
N ALA A 134 0.09 -2.98 -8.08
CA ALA A 134 -0.27 -1.63 -8.52
C ALA A 134 -1.54 -1.63 -9.38
N LEU A 135 -1.70 -2.59 -10.30
CA LEU A 135 -2.92 -2.73 -11.10
C LEU A 135 -4.14 -3.10 -10.26
N MET A 136 -4.00 -4.01 -9.31
CA MET A 136 -5.08 -4.36 -8.36
C MET A 136 -5.46 -3.15 -7.51
N ALA A 137 -4.48 -2.40 -7.01
CA ALA A 137 -4.71 -1.18 -6.26
C ALA A 137 -5.42 -0.11 -7.09
N PHE A 138 -5.05 0.06 -8.38
CA PHE A 138 -5.74 0.97 -9.29
C PHE A 138 -7.23 0.63 -9.39
N HIS A 139 -7.58 -0.63 -9.65
CA HIS A 139 -8.98 -1.04 -9.75
C HIS A 139 -9.74 -0.81 -8.46
N PHE A 140 -9.19 -1.24 -7.34
CA PHE A 140 -9.80 -1.08 -6.02
C PHE A 140 -10.02 0.40 -5.66
N LEU A 141 -9.01 1.25 -5.83
CA LEU A 141 -9.09 2.67 -5.49
C LEU A 141 -10.03 3.44 -6.43
N ARG A 142 -10.07 3.10 -7.71
CA ARG A 142 -11.03 3.66 -8.67
C ARG A 142 -12.46 3.32 -8.26
N ASP A 143 -12.73 2.07 -7.90
CA ASP A 143 -14.07 1.63 -7.49
C ASP A 143 -14.43 2.18 -6.10
N TRP A 144 -13.42 2.51 -5.29
CA TRP A 144 -13.57 3.26 -4.04
C TRP A 144 -13.98 4.72 -4.28
N GLY A 145 -13.71 5.26 -5.48
CA GLY A 145 -13.96 6.64 -5.86
C GLY A 145 -12.85 7.61 -5.47
N ALA A 146 -11.63 7.12 -5.32
CA ALA A 146 -10.48 7.95 -5.03
C ALA A 146 -10.16 8.93 -6.18
N PRO A 147 -9.63 10.14 -5.89
CA PRO A 147 -9.16 11.06 -6.92
C PRO A 147 -8.08 10.44 -7.81
N PRO A 148 -8.10 10.70 -9.14
CA PRO A 148 -7.11 10.14 -10.07
C PRO A 148 -5.66 10.46 -9.69
N GLU A 149 -5.39 11.64 -9.14
CA GLU A 149 -4.07 12.08 -8.69
C GLU A 149 -3.56 11.24 -7.53
N ASP A 150 -4.43 10.93 -6.57
CA ASP A 150 -4.13 10.08 -5.42
C ASP A 150 -3.89 8.64 -5.86
N ILE A 151 -4.73 8.14 -6.78
CA ILE A 151 -4.56 6.80 -7.37
C ILE A 151 -3.20 6.71 -8.05
N ALA A 152 -2.86 7.69 -8.90
CA ALA A 152 -1.60 7.72 -9.63
C ALA A 152 -0.39 7.70 -8.67
N ALA A 153 -0.41 8.49 -7.61
CA ALA A 153 0.64 8.52 -6.60
C ALA A 153 0.80 7.17 -5.88
N ILE A 154 -0.32 6.58 -5.43
CA ILE A 154 -0.31 5.30 -4.70
C ILE A 154 0.20 4.16 -5.59
N ILE A 155 -0.35 4.01 -6.81
CA ILE A 155 0.03 2.89 -7.68
C ILE A 155 1.46 2.99 -8.18
N SER A 156 1.95 4.21 -8.40
CA SER A 156 3.36 4.43 -8.76
C SER A 156 4.28 3.99 -7.63
N ALA A 157 3.99 4.37 -6.39
CA ALA A 157 4.79 3.93 -5.24
C ALA A 157 4.76 2.40 -5.08
N ILE A 158 3.59 1.77 -5.23
CA ILE A 158 3.45 0.31 -5.17
C ILE A 158 4.27 -0.35 -6.28
N GLY A 159 4.17 0.12 -7.53
CA GLY A 159 4.88 -0.45 -8.66
C GLY A 159 6.41 -0.38 -8.56
N GLN A 160 6.94 0.53 -7.72
CA GLN A 160 8.37 0.79 -7.58
C GLN A 160 9.00 0.18 -6.32
N HIS A 161 8.25 -0.62 -5.52
CA HIS A 161 8.79 -1.07 -4.24
C HIS A 161 9.70 -2.32 -4.32
N ASP A 162 9.59 -3.14 -5.39
CA ASP A 162 10.39 -4.36 -5.51
C ASP A 162 11.84 -4.07 -5.91
N GLU A 163 12.80 -4.70 -5.22
CA GLU A 163 14.23 -4.49 -5.41
C GLU A 163 14.76 -4.88 -6.80
N ARG A 164 14.03 -5.71 -7.56
CA ARG A 164 14.44 -6.19 -8.89
C ARG A 164 14.08 -5.22 -10.00
N SER A 165 13.00 -4.46 -9.84
CA SER A 165 12.44 -3.61 -10.91
C SER A 165 12.17 -2.18 -10.48
N GLY A 166 12.19 -1.88 -9.18
CA GLY A 166 11.74 -0.62 -8.63
C GLY A 166 12.83 0.42 -8.42
N ILE A 167 12.43 1.69 -8.47
CA ILE A 167 13.28 2.85 -8.21
C ILE A 167 12.51 3.86 -7.37
N ALA A 168 13.12 4.36 -6.28
CA ALA A 168 12.59 5.53 -5.59
C ALA A 168 12.73 6.76 -6.50
N PHE A 169 11.64 7.43 -6.85
CA PHE A 169 11.67 8.62 -7.72
C PHE A 169 10.97 9.83 -7.08
N ASP A 170 10.14 9.60 -6.06
CA ASP A 170 9.40 10.59 -5.32
C ASP A 170 9.36 10.28 -3.81
N PRO A 171 8.90 11.20 -2.97
CA PRO A 171 8.84 10.98 -1.52
C PRO A 171 7.96 9.79 -1.09
N LEU A 172 6.87 9.50 -1.85
CA LEU A 172 5.95 8.42 -1.53
C LEU A 172 6.63 7.06 -1.73
N SER A 173 7.20 6.82 -2.92
CA SER A 173 7.94 5.60 -3.24
C SER A 173 9.14 5.41 -2.33
N ALA A 174 9.87 6.49 -2.03
CA ALA A 174 11.03 6.44 -1.15
C ALA A 174 10.68 6.02 0.28
N ALA A 175 9.62 6.60 0.85
CA ALA A 175 9.20 6.25 2.20
C ALA A 175 8.62 4.83 2.28
N LEU A 176 7.89 4.38 1.25
CA LEU A 176 7.40 3.01 1.14
C LEU A 176 8.56 2.00 1.10
N ILE A 177 9.54 2.23 0.22
CA ILE A 177 10.72 1.37 0.09
C ILE A 177 11.48 1.26 1.41
N LEU A 178 11.77 2.40 2.06
CA LEU A 178 12.47 2.40 3.35
C LEU A 178 11.70 1.64 4.42
N ALA A 179 10.38 1.78 4.45
CA ALA A 179 9.55 1.10 5.44
C ALA A 179 9.50 -0.41 5.22
N ASP A 180 9.29 -0.84 3.97
CA ASP A 180 9.21 -2.26 3.62
C ASP A 180 10.56 -2.97 3.81
N LYS A 181 11.64 -2.41 3.23
CA LYS A 181 12.95 -3.04 3.26
C LYS A 181 13.60 -3.03 4.65
N SER A 182 13.10 -2.23 5.58
CA SER A 182 13.53 -2.23 6.99
C SER A 182 12.79 -3.25 7.86
N ASP A 183 11.74 -3.91 7.37
CA ASP A 183 10.96 -4.86 8.17
C ASP A 183 11.57 -6.28 8.17
N VAL A 184 12.73 -6.40 8.79
CA VAL A 184 13.42 -7.68 9.03
C VAL A 184 13.14 -8.11 10.47
N ARG A 185 12.50 -9.29 10.67
CA ARG A 185 12.07 -9.75 12.00
C ARG A 185 12.01 -11.27 12.08
N ARG A 186 12.38 -11.77 13.26
CA ARG A 186 12.30 -13.21 13.60
C ARG A 186 10.88 -13.79 13.43
N ASP A 187 9.86 -13.05 13.85
CA ASP A 187 8.46 -13.50 13.81
C ASP A 187 7.82 -13.49 12.41
N ARG A 188 8.60 -13.16 11.37
CA ARG A 188 8.22 -13.36 9.97
C ARG A 188 8.60 -14.74 9.43
N VAL A 189 9.50 -15.46 10.11
CA VAL A 189 9.87 -16.81 9.69
C VAL A 189 8.76 -17.78 10.09
N ARG A 190 8.24 -18.52 9.11
CA ARG A 190 7.16 -19.49 9.30
C ARG A 190 7.67 -20.90 9.55
N ASN A 191 8.82 -21.19 8.93
CA ASN A 191 9.49 -22.47 9.14
C ASN A 191 9.83 -22.63 10.63
N THR A 192 9.40 -23.73 11.23
CA THR A 192 9.60 -24.00 12.65
C THR A 192 10.75 -24.96 12.91
N VAL A 193 11.40 -25.46 11.84
CA VAL A 193 12.47 -26.45 11.91
C VAL A 193 13.79 -25.77 11.50
N PRO A 194 14.62 -25.32 12.46
CA PRO A 194 15.83 -24.53 12.18
C PRO A 194 16.81 -25.20 11.21
N GLU A 195 16.86 -26.53 11.24
CA GLU A 195 17.74 -27.34 10.38
C GLU A 195 17.39 -27.24 8.89
N THR A 196 16.17 -26.84 8.58
CA THR A 196 15.65 -26.69 7.21
C THR A 196 15.56 -25.24 6.76
N PHE A 197 16.06 -24.30 7.56
CA PHE A 197 16.07 -22.88 7.20
C PHE A 197 16.86 -22.64 5.92
N ASP A 198 16.23 -21.96 4.96
CA ASP A 198 16.96 -21.39 3.85
C ASP A 198 17.77 -20.14 4.29
N LYS A 199 18.46 -19.50 3.36
CA LYS A 199 19.24 -18.29 3.67
C LYS A 199 18.36 -17.15 4.18
N HIS A 200 17.16 -16.96 3.61
CA HIS A 200 16.23 -15.90 3.99
C HIS A 200 15.63 -16.15 5.37
N ASP A 201 15.24 -17.40 5.66
CA ASP A 201 14.75 -17.82 6.98
C ASP A 201 15.79 -17.52 8.04
N ARG A 202 17.03 -17.97 7.81
CA ARG A 202 18.14 -17.80 8.75
C ARG A 202 18.40 -16.36 9.11
N VAL A 203 18.48 -15.48 8.09
CA VAL A 203 18.72 -14.06 8.32
C VAL A 203 17.56 -13.37 9.03
N ASN A 204 16.33 -13.65 8.64
CA ASN A 204 15.16 -13.10 9.35
C ASN A 204 15.05 -13.64 10.77
N TYR A 205 15.33 -14.92 10.99
CA TYR A 205 15.28 -15.55 12.32
C TYR A 205 16.38 -15.03 13.25
N ALA A 206 17.55 -14.71 12.72
CA ALA A 206 18.63 -14.08 13.47
C ALA A 206 18.31 -12.63 13.89
N ALA A 207 17.36 -11.97 13.24
CA ALA A 207 17.05 -10.57 13.55
C ALA A 207 16.34 -10.44 14.90
N LEU A 208 17.06 -9.91 15.90
CA LEU A 208 16.55 -9.56 17.23
C LEU A 208 15.81 -8.25 17.20
N SER A 209 16.32 -7.27 16.47
CA SER A 209 15.65 -6.01 16.23
C SER A 209 16.01 -5.40 14.86
N SER A 210 15.06 -4.69 14.27
CA SER A 210 15.27 -3.84 13.10
C SER A 210 14.47 -2.55 13.27
N LYS A 211 15.18 -1.42 13.40
CA LYS A 211 14.57 -0.12 13.71
C LYS A 211 15.09 0.96 12.81
N LEU A 212 14.17 1.69 12.18
CA LEU A 212 14.47 2.85 11.36
C LEU A 212 14.35 4.13 12.19
N HIS A 213 15.36 4.98 12.16
CA HIS A 213 15.39 6.26 12.84
C HIS A 213 15.73 7.39 11.88
N VAL A 214 14.88 8.44 11.86
CA VAL A 214 15.11 9.67 11.09
C VAL A 214 15.61 10.77 12.00
N ASP A 215 16.77 11.35 11.68
CA ASP A 215 17.31 12.55 12.31
C ASP A 215 17.27 13.70 11.28
N THR A 216 16.28 14.59 11.43
CA THR A 216 16.04 15.69 10.49
C THR A 216 17.11 16.77 10.58
N HIS A 217 17.72 16.99 11.76
CA HIS A 217 18.78 17.98 11.95
C HIS A 217 20.07 17.56 11.27
N LYS A 218 20.45 16.28 11.39
CA LYS A 218 21.65 15.73 10.73
C LYS A 218 21.38 15.29 9.29
N LYS A 219 20.14 15.36 8.83
CA LYS A 219 19.69 14.84 7.53
C LYS A 219 20.13 13.38 7.30
N VAL A 220 19.84 12.52 8.28
CA VAL A 220 20.23 11.10 8.27
C VAL A 220 19.03 10.23 8.58
N ILE A 221 18.88 9.14 7.84
CA ILE A 221 18.04 8.02 8.22
C ILE A 221 18.93 6.82 8.53
N THR A 222 18.77 6.26 9.72
CA THR A 222 19.59 5.14 10.20
C THR A 222 18.74 3.90 10.35
N LEU A 223 19.14 2.82 9.70
CA LEU A 223 18.62 1.48 9.97
C LEU A 223 19.55 0.81 10.99
N ASN A 224 19.01 0.56 12.18
CA ASN A 224 19.70 -0.18 13.23
C ASN A 224 19.19 -1.63 13.24
N ILE A 225 20.10 -2.57 13.07
CA ILE A 225 19.81 -3.99 13.09
C ILE A 225 20.61 -4.66 14.19
N GLU A 226 19.97 -5.51 14.95
CA GLU A 226 20.61 -6.41 15.91
C GLU A 226 20.40 -7.82 15.44
N LEU A 227 21.49 -8.54 15.18
CA LEU A 227 21.49 -9.93 14.75
C LEU A 227 22.12 -10.82 15.83
N ASP A 228 21.53 -11.99 15.99
CA ASP A 228 22.11 -13.10 16.72
C ASP A 228 23.19 -13.78 15.84
N GLU A 229 24.45 -13.44 16.06
CA GLU A 229 25.58 -13.94 15.25
C GLU A 229 25.84 -15.43 15.42
N SER A 230 25.25 -16.08 16.43
CA SER A 230 25.29 -17.55 16.54
C SER A 230 24.42 -18.25 15.49
N ILE A 231 23.46 -17.53 14.89
CA ILE A 231 22.52 -18.04 13.89
C ILE A 231 22.93 -17.61 12.48
N CYS A 232 23.32 -16.34 12.32
CA CYS A 232 23.61 -15.75 11.02
C CYS A 232 24.71 -14.68 11.16
N SER A 233 25.77 -14.84 10.38
CA SER A 233 26.82 -13.82 10.35
C SER A 233 26.38 -12.56 9.65
N MET A 234 27.10 -11.44 9.89
CA MET A 234 26.87 -10.19 9.19
C MET A 234 27.11 -10.32 7.67
N ILE A 235 28.02 -11.18 7.24
CA ILE A 235 28.29 -11.45 5.84
C ILE A 235 27.08 -12.11 5.17
N ASP A 236 26.46 -13.10 5.82
CA ASP A 236 25.23 -13.74 5.31
C ASP A 236 24.08 -12.75 5.16
N TYR A 237 23.94 -11.81 6.11
CA TYR A 237 22.98 -10.72 5.99
C TYR A 237 23.20 -9.88 4.73
N PHE A 238 24.44 -9.50 4.45
CA PHE A 238 24.76 -8.70 3.26
C PHE A 238 24.63 -9.48 1.96
N GLU A 239 24.99 -10.74 1.93
CA GLU A 239 24.81 -11.59 0.76
C GLU A 239 23.35 -11.55 0.26
N ILE A 240 22.39 -11.55 1.19
CA ILE A 240 20.95 -11.58 0.87
C ILE A 240 20.39 -10.17 0.66
N PHE A 241 20.78 -9.21 1.51
CA PHE A 241 20.08 -7.93 1.60
C PHE A 241 20.86 -6.74 1.03
N SER A 242 22.02 -6.96 0.38
CA SER A 242 22.79 -5.88 -0.24
C SER A 242 21.97 -5.03 -1.22
N GLN A 243 21.17 -5.66 -2.09
CA GLN A 243 20.31 -4.95 -3.04
C GLN A 243 19.25 -4.10 -2.32
N ARG A 244 18.65 -4.63 -1.24
CA ARG A 244 17.72 -3.87 -0.39
C ARG A 244 18.39 -2.65 0.24
N MET A 245 19.62 -2.80 0.73
CA MET A 245 20.36 -1.69 1.35
C MET A 245 20.73 -0.62 0.32
N LEU A 246 21.10 -1.00 -0.89
CA LEU A 246 21.34 -0.06 -1.99
C LEU A 246 20.05 0.68 -2.38
N MET A 247 18.93 -0.01 -2.42
CA MET A 247 17.64 0.60 -2.69
C MET A 247 17.23 1.57 -1.57
N CYS A 248 17.43 1.20 -0.30
CA CYS A 248 17.22 2.09 0.85
C CYS A 248 18.11 3.35 0.79
N LYS A 249 19.36 3.21 0.37
CA LYS A 249 20.27 4.34 0.20
C LYS A 249 19.72 5.32 -0.84
N ARG A 250 19.34 4.84 -2.02
CA ARG A 250 18.75 5.69 -3.07
C ARG A 250 17.43 6.33 -2.61
N ALA A 251 16.58 5.58 -1.91
CA ALA A 251 15.33 6.11 -1.35
C ALA A 251 15.60 7.23 -0.32
N ALA A 252 16.61 7.08 0.53
CA ALA A 252 17.00 8.13 1.46
C ALA A 252 17.47 9.40 0.73
N GLU A 253 18.26 9.27 -0.35
CA GLU A 253 18.72 10.38 -1.19
C GLU A 253 17.54 11.18 -1.80
N VAL A 254 16.49 10.50 -2.26
CA VAL A 254 15.24 11.13 -2.76
C VAL A 254 14.57 11.98 -1.68
N LEU A 255 14.64 11.55 -0.41
CA LEU A 255 14.13 12.30 0.74
C LEU A 255 15.10 13.40 1.24
N GLY A 256 16.21 13.63 0.56
CA GLY A 256 17.25 14.59 0.99
C GLY A 256 18.02 14.14 2.22
N LEU A 257 18.08 12.82 2.49
CA LEU A 257 18.71 12.22 3.65
C LEU A 257 19.91 11.35 3.22
N ARG A 258 20.87 11.20 4.14
CA ARG A 258 21.90 10.16 4.02
C ARG A 258 21.43 8.88 4.72
N PHE A 259 21.56 7.76 4.06
CA PHE A 259 21.31 6.45 4.66
C PHE A 259 22.52 6.01 5.51
N LYS A 260 22.23 5.47 6.69
CA LYS A 260 23.21 4.79 7.54
C LYS A 260 22.68 3.42 7.93
N LEU A 261 23.58 2.45 7.88
CA LEU A 261 23.34 1.12 8.41
C LEU A 261 24.23 0.91 9.63
N VAL A 262 23.61 0.54 10.73
CA VAL A 262 24.29 0.14 11.98
C VAL A 262 23.86 -1.28 12.30
N ALA A 263 24.81 -2.17 12.51
CA ALA A 263 24.54 -3.56 12.82
C ALA A 263 25.34 -3.97 14.06
N ASN A 264 24.65 -4.54 15.05
CA ASN A 264 25.23 -4.91 16.35
C ASN A 264 26.08 -3.77 16.98
N GLY A 265 25.56 -2.54 16.88
CA GLY A 265 26.24 -1.34 17.39
C GLY A 265 27.37 -0.79 16.50
N ASN A 266 27.82 -1.51 15.49
CA ASN A 266 28.87 -1.11 14.58
C ASN A 266 28.33 -0.36 13.35
N LYS A 267 28.94 0.76 12.98
CA LYS A 267 28.60 1.45 11.75
C LYS A 267 29.13 0.65 10.57
N ILE A 268 28.24 0.29 9.64
CA ILE A 268 28.58 -0.48 8.43
C ILE A 268 28.63 0.43 7.21
N ALA A 269 27.70 1.37 7.07
CA ALA A 269 27.64 2.32 5.96
C ALA A 269 27.08 3.69 6.42
#